data_a320927ff5722fe019b1279f0f4c762a
#
_entry.id   a320927ff5722fe019b1279f0f4c762a
#
_cell.length_a   1.000
_cell.length_b   1.000
_cell.length_c   1.000
_cell.angle_alpha   90.00
_cell.angle_beta   90.00
_cell.angle_gamma   90.00
#
_symmetry.space_group_name_H-M   'P 1'
#
loop_
_entity.id
_entity.type
_entity.pdbx_description
1 polymer ?
#
loop_
_entity_poly.entity_id
_entity_poly.type
_entity_poly.pdbx_seq_one_letter_code
_entity_poly.pdbx_strand_id
1 'polypeptide(L)'
;MKRAVVPGTFDPITAGHVDVIKRASQIFDDVVVAVAQSVKKNPMFNLETRVNLATQAVADLPNVSVISFDGLLVDCVRELDAHVVVKGLRAITDFEYEFQMTALNYELSQDLETFFIMSPPKFMYLSSSIIREMA
;
A
#
# COMPACT_ATOMS: atom_id res chain seq x y z
N MET A 1 -7.33 -2.25 -19.55
CA MET A 1 -6.80 -3.00 -18.40
C MET A 1 -6.94 -2.18 -17.14
N LYS A 2 -7.49 -2.76 -16.08
CA LYS A 2 -7.65 -2.06 -14.82
C LYS A 2 -6.44 -2.32 -13.91
N ARG A 3 -5.67 -1.28 -13.69
CA ARG A 3 -4.48 -1.30 -12.83
C ARG A 3 -4.77 -0.58 -11.52
N ALA A 4 -4.42 -1.22 -10.41
CA ALA A 4 -4.52 -0.62 -9.08
C ALA A 4 -3.13 -0.46 -8.47
N VAL A 5 -2.96 0.56 -7.66
CA VAL A 5 -1.73 0.81 -6.91
C VAL A 5 -2.01 0.60 -5.44
N VAL A 6 -1.19 -0.20 -4.78
CA VAL A 6 -1.25 -0.40 -3.33
C VAL A 6 -0.03 0.27 -2.72
N PRO A 7 -0.19 1.50 -2.21
CA PRO A 7 0.93 2.24 -1.65
C PRO A 7 1.16 1.94 -0.18
N GLY A 8 2.37 2.16 0.28
CA GLY A 8 2.68 2.08 1.69
C GLY A 8 4.16 2.20 1.95
N THR A 9 4.51 2.26 3.22
CA THR A 9 5.90 2.25 3.68
C THR A 9 6.47 0.83 3.66
N PHE A 10 5.66 -0.16 4.04
CA PHE A 10 6.03 -1.59 4.09
C PHE A 10 7.34 -1.82 4.85
N ASP A 11 7.35 -1.46 6.11
CA ASP A 11 8.57 -1.47 6.94
C ASP A 11 8.40 -2.31 8.21
N PRO A 12 8.35 -3.62 8.14
CA PRO A 12 8.31 -4.47 6.94
C PRO A 12 6.88 -4.73 6.46
N ILE A 13 6.77 -5.38 5.32
CA ILE A 13 5.48 -5.90 4.85
C ILE A 13 4.98 -6.97 5.83
N THR A 14 3.67 -6.98 6.08
CA THR A 14 3.06 -7.90 7.04
C THR A 14 2.03 -8.80 6.34
N ALA A 15 1.54 -9.80 7.08
CA ALA A 15 0.46 -10.66 6.59
C ALA A 15 -0.79 -9.87 6.23
N GLY A 16 -1.09 -8.80 6.99
CA GLY A 16 -2.20 -7.91 6.69
C GLY A 16 -2.03 -7.17 5.37
N HIS A 17 -0.81 -6.69 5.09
CA HIS A 17 -0.50 -6.08 3.80
C HIS A 17 -0.67 -7.08 2.66
N VAL A 18 -0.15 -8.29 2.82
CA VAL A 18 -0.24 -9.33 1.80
C VAL A 18 -1.69 -9.71 1.52
N ASP A 19 -2.52 -9.79 2.57
CA ASP A 19 -3.95 -10.07 2.42
C ASP A 19 -4.63 -9.03 1.53
N VAL A 20 -4.38 -7.75 1.79
CA VAL A 20 -4.94 -6.65 0.99
C VAL A 20 -4.48 -6.74 -0.45
N ILE A 21 -3.19 -6.96 -0.67
CA ILE A 21 -2.61 -7.07 -2.01
C ILE A 21 -3.21 -8.26 -2.76
N LYS A 22 -3.32 -9.40 -2.11
CA LYS A 22 -3.90 -10.61 -2.70
C LYS A 22 -5.34 -10.38 -3.12
N ARG A 23 -6.13 -9.75 -2.25
CA ARG A 23 -7.54 -9.46 -2.54
C ARG A 23 -7.66 -8.47 -3.69
N ALA A 24 -6.81 -7.45 -3.73
CA ALA A 24 -6.76 -6.51 -4.85
C ALA A 24 -6.41 -7.23 -6.16
N SER A 25 -5.48 -8.18 -6.11
CA SER A 25 -5.05 -8.93 -7.29
C SER A 25 -6.16 -9.78 -7.89
N GLN A 26 -7.18 -10.11 -7.10
CA GLN A 26 -8.34 -10.87 -7.56
C GLN A 26 -9.41 -9.98 -8.20
N ILE A 27 -9.35 -8.67 -7.96
CA ILE A 27 -10.34 -7.72 -8.46
C ILE A 27 -9.82 -6.98 -9.70
N PHE A 28 -8.53 -6.61 -9.68
CA PHE A 28 -7.92 -5.82 -10.75
C PHE A 28 -7.02 -6.68 -11.62
N ASP A 29 -6.89 -6.28 -12.89
CA ASP A 29 -6.09 -7.02 -13.85
C ASP A 29 -4.60 -6.96 -13.53
N ASP A 30 -4.15 -5.84 -12.96
CA ASP A 30 -2.76 -5.59 -12.65
C ASP A 30 -2.68 -4.80 -11.35
N VAL A 31 -1.79 -5.20 -10.44
CA VAL A 31 -1.60 -4.55 -9.16
C VAL A 31 -0.13 -4.18 -9.00
N VAL A 32 0.13 -2.91 -8.68
CA VAL A 32 1.48 -2.42 -8.43
C VAL A 32 1.58 -2.04 -6.96
N VAL A 33 2.45 -2.73 -6.23
CA VAL A 33 2.78 -2.38 -4.85
C VAL A 33 3.82 -1.28 -4.89
N ALA A 34 3.48 -0.10 -4.40
CA ALA A 34 4.34 1.07 -4.46
C ALA A 34 4.91 1.37 -3.08
N VAL A 35 6.19 1.09 -2.91
CA VAL A 35 6.90 1.28 -1.65
C VAL A 35 7.43 2.71 -1.57
N ALA A 36 6.97 3.47 -0.57
CA ALA A 36 7.36 4.86 -0.40
C ALA A 36 8.83 4.95 0.02
N GLN A 37 9.62 5.73 -0.72
CA GLN A 37 11.02 5.97 -0.38
C GLN A 37 11.13 6.83 0.87
N SER A 38 10.40 7.93 0.92
CA SER A 38 10.42 8.86 2.05
C SER A 38 9.54 8.36 3.18
N VAL A 39 10.10 8.35 4.39
CA VAL A 39 9.37 8.02 5.61
C VAL A 39 9.60 9.12 6.63
N LYS A 40 8.59 9.40 7.47
CA LYS A 40 8.65 10.50 8.44
C LYS A 40 9.60 10.22 9.60
N LYS A 41 9.85 8.96 9.92
CA LYS A 41 10.70 8.53 11.02
C LYS A 41 11.73 7.55 10.50
N ASN A 42 12.76 7.29 11.29
CA ASN A 42 13.78 6.32 10.93
C ASN A 42 13.13 4.96 10.67
N PRO A 43 13.21 4.43 9.45
CA PRO A 43 12.64 3.13 9.15
C PRO A 43 13.49 2.01 9.78
N MET A 44 12.86 0.89 10.08
CA MET A 44 13.58 -0.30 10.54
C MET A 44 14.48 -0.86 9.43
N PHE A 45 13.98 -0.84 8.20
CA PHE A 45 14.69 -1.35 7.04
C PHE A 45 14.87 -0.26 5.99
N ASN A 46 16.00 -0.29 5.28
CA ASN A 46 16.22 0.64 4.18
C ASN A 46 15.27 0.30 3.00
N LEU A 47 15.21 1.18 2.02
CA LEU A 47 14.29 1.03 0.90
C LEU A 47 14.54 -0.27 0.13
N GLU A 48 15.80 -0.59 -0.16
CA GLU A 48 16.14 -1.80 -0.89
C GLU A 48 15.62 -3.05 -0.18
N THR A 49 15.82 -3.13 1.12
CA THR A 49 15.35 -4.26 1.93
C THR A 49 13.83 -4.32 1.95
N ARG A 50 13.15 -3.18 2.11
CA ARG A 50 11.68 -3.11 2.11
C ARG A 50 11.10 -3.58 0.78
N VAL A 51 11.69 -3.17 -0.33
CA VAL A 51 11.27 -3.59 -1.67
C VAL A 51 11.52 -5.09 -1.85
N ASN A 52 12.67 -5.59 -1.43
CA ASN A 52 13.00 -7.01 -1.56
C ASN A 52 12.05 -7.89 -0.75
N LEU A 53 11.73 -7.51 0.48
CA LEU A 53 10.81 -8.27 1.32
C LEU A 53 9.40 -8.26 0.72
N ALA A 54 8.95 -7.13 0.20
CA ALA A 54 7.65 -7.05 -0.45
C ALA A 54 7.62 -7.92 -1.71
N THR A 55 8.68 -7.87 -2.51
CA THR A 55 8.78 -8.69 -3.73
C THR A 55 8.67 -10.18 -3.42
N GLN A 56 9.38 -10.62 -2.37
CA GLN A 56 9.32 -12.03 -1.96
C GLN A 56 7.94 -12.41 -1.44
N ALA A 57 7.31 -11.52 -0.70
CA ALA A 57 6.01 -11.79 -0.08
C ALA A 57 4.89 -11.98 -1.10
N VAL A 58 5.00 -11.36 -2.27
CA VAL A 58 3.97 -11.41 -3.32
C VAL A 58 4.43 -12.19 -4.56
N ALA A 59 5.52 -12.94 -4.45
CA ALA A 59 6.13 -13.63 -5.59
C ALA A 59 5.20 -14.66 -6.24
N ASP A 60 4.23 -15.20 -5.51
CA ASP A 60 3.27 -16.17 -6.00
C ASP A 60 2.03 -15.54 -6.65
N LEU A 61 1.96 -14.21 -6.70
CA LEU A 61 0.84 -13.50 -7.32
C LEU A 61 1.28 -12.98 -8.69
N PRO A 62 0.82 -13.62 -9.79
CA PRO A 62 1.39 -13.37 -11.11
C PRO A 62 1.10 -11.99 -11.69
N ASN A 63 0.03 -11.33 -11.24
CA ASN A 63 -0.34 -10.00 -11.73
C ASN A 63 0.08 -8.89 -10.77
N VAL A 64 0.97 -9.17 -9.83
CA VAL A 64 1.45 -8.18 -8.84
C VAL A 64 2.92 -7.90 -9.10
N SER A 65 3.26 -6.62 -9.15
CA SER A 65 4.65 -6.15 -9.23
C SER A 65 4.93 -5.19 -8.09
N VAL A 66 6.21 -4.97 -7.79
CA VAL A 66 6.64 -4.10 -6.70
C VAL A 66 7.59 -3.05 -7.26
N ILE A 67 7.33 -1.80 -6.94
CA ILE A 67 8.19 -0.66 -7.29
C ILE A 67 8.43 0.19 -6.06
N SER A 68 9.39 1.09 -6.14
CA SER A 68 9.55 2.16 -5.18
C SER A 68 9.14 3.49 -5.82
N PHE A 69 8.74 4.44 -4.99
CA PHE A 69 8.45 5.78 -5.49
C PHE A 69 8.89 6.83 -4.46
N ASP A 70 9.14 8.03 -4.95
CA ASP A 70 9.45 9.19 -4.15
C ASP A 70 8.53 10.33 -4.58
N GLY A 71 8.20 11.23 -3.64
CA GLY A 71 7.31 12.34 -3.93
C GLY A 71 5.84 12.00 -3.71
N LEU A 72 4.96 12.63 -4.50
CA LEU A 72 3.53 12.49 -4.31
C LEU A 72 2.98 11.20 -4.88
N LEU A 73 2.08 10.58 -4.13
CA LEU A 73 1.40 9.37 -4.59
C LEU A 73 0.63 9.59 -5.89
N VAL A 74 -0.03 10.74 -6.04
CA VAL A 74 -0.80 11.03 -7.25
C VAL A 74 0.08 11.04 -8.51
N ASP A 75 1.32 11.51 -8.39
CA ASP A 75 2.27 11.51 -9.51
C ASP A 75 2.69 10.08 -9.86
N CYS A 76 2.94 9.26 -8.84
CA CYS A 76 3.28 7.85 -9.02
C CYS A 76 2.15 7.11 -9.75
N VAL A 77 0.92 7.31 -9.31
CA VAL A 77 -0.26 6.66 -9.91
C VAL A 77 -0.42 7.08 -11.36
N ARG A 78 -0.23 8.37 -11.63
CA ARG A 78 -0.34 8.91 -12.99
C ARG A 78 0.73 8.34 -13.92
N GLU A 79 1.97 8.25 -13.44
CA GLU A 79 3.07 7.67 -14.21
C GLU A 79 2.84 6.20 -14.56
N LEU A 80 2.11 5.48 -13.70
CA LEU A 80 1.77 4.07 -13.90
C LEU A 80 0.55 3.90 -14.80
N ASP A 81 -0.05 4.98 -15.28
CA ASP A 81 -1.29 4.96 -16.04
C ASP A 81 -2.39 4.22 -15.28
N ALA A 82 -2.50 4.50 -14.00
CA ALA A 82 -3.50 3.92 -13.12
C ALA A 82 -4.43 5.02 -12.61
N HIS A 83 -5.62 4.61 -12.16
CA HIS A 83 -6.62 5.54 -11.63
C HIS A 83 -7.17 5.10 -10.28
N VAL A 84 -6.69 3.96 -9.77
CA VAL A 84 -7.21 3.36 -8.54
C VAL A 84 -6.08 3.15 -7.56
N VAL A 85 -6.31 3.58 -6.33
CA VAL A 85 -5.45 3.28 -5.18
C VAL A 85 -6.23 2.39 -4.24
N VAL A 86 -5.62 1.30 -3.78
CA VAL A 86 -6.23 0.38 -2.83
C VAL A 86 -5.47 0.44 -1.52
N LYS A 87 -6.18 0.63 -0.43
CA LYS A 87 -5.61 0.68 0.91
C LYS A 87 -6.38 -0.24 1.85
N GLY A 88 -5.68 -0.80 2.83
CA GLY A 88 -6.30 -1.58 3.89
C GLY A 88 -6.73 -0.70 5.04
N LEU A 89 -7.87 -1.01 5.65
CA LEU A 89 -8.34 -0.36 6.86
C LEU A 89 -8.39 -1.36 8.00
N ARG A 90 -7.86 -0.96 9.16
CA ARG A 90 -7.77 -1.81 10.33
C ARG A 90 -8.57 -1.29 11.52
N ALA A 91 -8.69 0.04 11.66
CA ALA A 91 -9.32 0.67 12.81
C ALA A 91 -9.93 2.01 12.42
N ILE A 92 -10.79 2.54 13.30
CA ILE A 92 -11.46 3.83 13.08
C ILE A 92 -10.45 4.97 12.93
N THR A 93 -9.37 4.95 13.71
CA THR A 93 -8.32 5.97 13.63
C THR A 93 -7.62 5.94 12.27
N ASP A 94 -7.37 4.74 11.73
CA ASP A 94 -6.84 4.60 10.37
C ASP A 94 -7.83 5.19 9.37
N PHE A 95 -9.12 4.95 9.55
CA PHE A 95 -10.14 5.45 8.64
C PHE A 95 -10.16 6.97 8.59
N GLU A 96 -10.10 7.64 9.75
CA GLU A 96 -10.12 9.11 9.81
C GLU A 96 -8.92 9.71 9.08
N TYR A 97 -7.72 9.18 9.34
CA TYR A 97 -6.51 9.64 8.67
C TYR A 97 -6.59 9.40 7.17
N GLU A 98 -6.99 8.20 6.76
CA GLU A 98 -7.06 7.84 5.35
C GLU A 98 -8.15 8.62 4.62
N PHE A 99 -9.25 8.94 5.30
CA PHE A 99 -10.29 9.76 4.72
C PHE A 99 -9.77 11.14 4.34
N GLN A 100 -8.99 11.76 5.25
CA GLN A 100 -8.39 13.07 4.99
C GLN A 100 -7.39 13.01 3.83
N MET A 101 -6.55 11.98 3.79
CA MET A 101 -5.58 11.82 2.70
C MET A 101 -6.25 11.55 1.37
N THR A 102 -7.34 10.80 1.39
CA THR A 102 -8.13 10.52 0.18
C THR A 102 -8.74 11.80 -0.38
N ALA A 103 -9.30 12.64 0.49
CA ALA A 103 -9.87 13.91 0.07
C ALA A 103 -8.81 14.82 -0.55
N LEU A 104 -7.62 14.87 0.07
CA LEU A 104 -6.50 15.66 -0.45
C LEU A 104 -6.04 15.14 -1.81
N ASN A 105 -5.88 13.84 -1.96
CA ASN A 105 -5.49 13.23 -3.23
C ASN A 105 -6.51 13.50 -4.33
N TYR A 106 -7.79 13.46 -3.99
CA TYR A 106 -8.85 13.76 -4.95
C TYR A 106 -8.78 15.20 -5.44
N GLU A 107 -8.48 16.15 -4.55
CA GLU A 107 -8.30 17.56 -4.94
C GLU A 107 -7.10 17.72 -5.87
N LEU A 108 -6.03 16.94 -5.65
CA LEU A 108 -4.84 17.00 -6.50
C LEU A 108 -5.06 16.30 -7.86
N SER A 109 -5.90 15.28 -7.90
CA SER A 109 -6.23 14.57 -9.13
C SER A 109 -7.63 13.98 -9.02
N GLN A 110 -8.59 14.58 -9.71
CA GLN A 110 -9.99 14.14 -9.66
C GLN A 110 -10.23 12.82 -10.36
N ASP A 111 -9.25 12.33 -11.12
CA ASP A 111 -9.32 11.02 -11.77
C ASP A 111 -8.95 9.88 -10.85
N LEU A 112 -8.43 10.19 -9.66
CA LEU A 112 -7.94 9.18 -8.72
C LEU A 112 -9.07 8.71 -7.81
N GLU A 113 -9.32 7.40 -7.81
CA GLU A 113 -10.26 6.77 -6.90
C GLU A 113 -9.51 5.95 -5.86
N THR A 114 -9.96 6.02 -4.60
CA THR A 114 -9.38 5.23 -3.52
C THR A 114 -10.39 4.20 -3.03
N PHE A 115 -9.99 2.94 -3.06
CA PHE A 115 -10.80 1.84 -2.55
C PHE A 115 -10.17 1.33 -1.25
N PHE A 116 -11.01 1.05 -0.27
CA PHE A 116 -10.55 0.52 1.01
C PHE A 116 -10.98 -0.93 1.15
N ILE A 117 -10.06 -1.78 1.60
CA ILE A 117 -10.34 -3.18 1.90
C ILE A 117 -10.23 -3.35 3.41
N MET A 118 -11.30 -3.83 4.03
CA MET A 118 -11.31 -4.08 5.48
C MET A 118 -10.46 -5.31 5.79
N SER A 119 -9.52 -5.15 6.71
CA SER A 119 -8.70 -6.27 7.17
C SER A 119 -9.52 -7.18 8.10
N PRO A 120 -9.39 -8.52 7.97
CA PRO A 120 -10.02 -9.43 8.92
C PRO A 120 -9.54 -9.17 10.34
N PRO A 121 -10.34 -9.48 11.38
CA PRO A 121 -9.95 -9.24 12.77
C PRO A 121 -8.60 -9.87 13.15
N LYS A 122 -8.25 -11.01 12.57
CA LYS A 122 -6.98 -11.69 12.85
C LYS A 122 -5.76 -10.87 12.44
N PHE A 123 -5.89 -9.88 11.55
CA PHE A 123 -4.80 -9.00 11.11
C PHE A 123 -4.87 -7.61 11.73
N MET A 124 -5.90 -7.33 12.51
CA MET A 124 -6.20 -5.97 12.98
C MET A 124 -5.04 -5.37 13.80
N TYR A 125 -4.33 -6.20 14.56
CA TYR A 125 -3.25 -5.77 15.43
C TYR A 125 -1.86 -6.03 14.85
N LEU A 126 -1.76 -6.56 13.62
CA LEU A 126 -0.49 -6.86 12.98
C LEU A 126 -0.09 -5.71 12.05
N SER A 127 0.32 -4.60 12.64
CA SER A 127 0.88 -3.47 11.90
C SER A 127 2.41 -3.54 11.91
N SER A 128 3.05 -2.85 10.97
CA SER A 128 4.51 -2.73 10.93
C SER A 128 5.05 -2.11 12.22
N SER A 129 4.33 -1.14 12.81
CA SER A 129 4.74 -0.51 14.06
C SER A 129 4.78 -1.51 15.21
N ILE A 130 3.78 -2.39 15.32
CA ILE A 130 3.75 -3.42 16.35
C ILE A 130 4.90 -4.40 16.16
N ILE A 131 5.17 -4.82 14.93
CA ILE A 131 6.27 -5.73 14.62
C ILE A 131 7.61 -5.10 14.99
N ARG A 132 7.80 -3.81 14.71
CA ARG A 132 9.03 -3.10 15.08
C ARG A 132 9.23 -3.05 16.60
N GLU A 133 8.15 -2.86 17.36
CA GLU A 133 8.22 -2.87 18.83
C GLU A 133 8.56 -4.22 19.38
N MET A 134 8.11 -5.29 18.74
CA MET A 134 8.38 -6.66 19.16
C MET A 134 9.80 -7.13 18.80
N ALA A 135 10.39 -6.51 17.80
CA ALA A 135 11.73 -6.87 17.37
C ALA A 135 12.79 -6.24 18.28
#